data_5a587acc5d31144d8b98861047a90bf0
#
_entry.id   5a587acc5d31144d8b98861047a90bf0
#
_cell.length_a   1.000
_cell.length_b   1.000
_cell.length_c   1.000
_cell.angle_alpha   90.00
_cell.angle_beta   90.00
_cell.angle_gamma   90.00
#
_symmetry.space_group_name_H-M   'P 1'
#
loop_
_entity.id
_entity.type
_entity.pdbx_description
1 polymer ?
#
loop_
_entity_poly.entity_id
_entity_poly.type
_entity_poly.pdbx_seq_one_letter_code
_entity_poly.pdbx_strand_id
1 'polypeptide(L)'
;MASVAIAAVVLGAAALIVALTRPTNSGPATAAGTTAEPTYTAAETAAAHQKLYEVYKLAAQAVRIDTHGGDRALAGVATVNGALMLEQAVNTAPALTPADRIAALTLAHAYSRASAMASVFHRDDPEWRSTVDDVNVEDARMKAVCGGG
;
A
#
# COMPACT_ATOMS: atom_id res chain seq x y z
N MET A 1 11.02 -36.87 -8.62
CA MET A 1 10.39 -35.53 -8.47
C MET A 1 9.58 -35.08 -9.70
N ALA A 2 9.30 -35.96 -10.67
CA ALA A 2 8.54 -35.63 -11.90
C ALA A 2 7.02 -35.84 -11.76
N SER A 3 6.54 -36.50 -10.69
CA SER A 3 5.13 -36.91 -10.57
C SER A 3 4.18 -35.83 -10.04
N VAL A 4 4.70 -34.78 -9.41
CA VAL A 4 3.89 -33.70 -8.82
C VAL A 4 3.46 -32.64 -9.87
N ALA A 5 4.26 -32.45 -10.91
CA ALA A 5 3.98 -31.47 -11.97
C ALA A 5 2.82 -31.89 -12.90
N ILE A 6 2.58 -33.17 -13.04
CA ILE A 6 1.53 -33.69 -13.94
C ILE A 6 0.13 -33.56 -13.31
N ALA A 7 0.01 -33.65 -11.98
CA ALA A 7 -1.26 -33.53 -11.29
C ALA A 7 -1.86 -32.09 -11.36
N ALA A 8 -1.00 -31.05 -11.36
CA ALA A 8 -1.45 -29.67 -11.43
C ALA A 8 -2.02 -29.28 -12.81
N VAL A 9 -1.51 -29.87 -13.89
CA VAL A 9 -1.97 -29.62 -15.27
C VAL A 9 -3.34 -30.25 -15.51
N VAL A 10 -3.59 -31.44 -14.96
CA VAL A 10 -4.86 -32.16 -15.14
C VAL A 10 -6.02 -31.44 -14.43
N LEU A 11 -5.77 -30.87 -13.24
CA LEU A 11 -6.78 -30.09 -12.50
C LEU A 11 -7.14 -28.78 -13.21
N GLY A 12 -6.17 -28.12 -13.85
CA GLY A 12 -6.40 -26.89 -14.62
C GLY A 12 -7.24 -27.12 -15.88
N ALA A 13 -7.04 -28.23 -16.58
CA ALA A 13 -7.79 -28.56 -17.79
C ALA A 13 -9.25 -28.92 -17.50
N ALA A 14 -9.54 -29.58 -16.37
CA ALA A 14 -10.89 -29.92 -15.97
C ALA A 14 -11.75 -28.69 -15.66
N ALA A 15 -11.14 -27.67 -15.03
CA ALA A 15 -11.83 -26.41 -14.73
C ALA A 15 -12.22 -25.61 -15.99
N LEU A 16 -11.34 -25.64 -17.01
CA LEU A 16 -11.58 -24.94 -18.28
C LEU A 16 -12.72 -25.59 -19.10
N ILE A 17 -12.81 -26.93 -19.09
CA ILE A 17 -13.86 -27.67 -19.83
C ILE A 17 -15.23 -27.39 -19.24
N VAL A 18 -15.36 -27.27 -17.90
CA VAL A 18 -16.65 -26.96 -17.26
C VAL A 18 -17.11 -25.53 -17.60
N ALA A 19 -16.21 -24.60 -17.79
CA ALA A 19 -16.55 -23.24 -18.19
C ALA A 19 -17.07 -23.13 -19.64
N LEU A 20 -16.58 -24.01 -20.54
CA LEU A 20 -16.95 -23.99 -21.97
C LEU A 20 -18.20 -24.79 -22.29
N THR A 21 -18.66 -25.69 -21.39
CA THR A 21 -19.85 -26.55 -21.61
C THR A 21 -21.12 -26.08 -20.93
N ARG A 22 -21.12 -24.90 -20.29
CA ARG A 22 -22.35 -24.34 -19.75
C ARG A 22 -23.31 -23.96 -20.88
N PRO A 23 -24.53 -24.54 -20.96
CA PRO A 23 -25.53 -24.10 -21.91
C PRO A 23 -25.86 -22.62 -21.62
N THR A 24 -25.77 -21.79 -22.66
CA THR A 24 -26.24 -20.42 -22.64
C THR A 24 -27.78 -20.46 -22.64
N ASN A 25 -28.41 -20.57 -21.48
CA ASN A 25 -29.82 -20.27 -21.34
C ASN A 25 -30.00 -18.76 -21.53
N SER A 26 -30.49 -18.37 -22.67
CA SER A 26 -30.97 -17.01 -22.96
C SER A 26 -32.27 -16.76 -22.17
N GLY A 27 -32.15 -16.63 -20.84
CA GLY A 27 -33.16 -16.00 -20.01
C GLY A 27 -32.99 -14.47 -20.09
N PRO A 28 -34.09 -13.68 -19.84
CA PRO A 28 -33.98 -12.23 -19.85
C PRO A 28 -32.84 -11.80 -18.90
N ALA A 29 -32.00 -10.92 -19.39
CA ALA A 29 -30.82 -10.41 -18.65
C ALA A 29 -31.28 -9.88 -17.28
N THR A 30 -31.13 -10.72 -16.26
CA THR A 30 -31.21 -10.28 -14.87
C THR A 30 -30.03 -9.32 -14.70
N ALA A 31 -30.35 -8.07 -14.39
CA ALA A 31 -29.39 -7.00 -14.16
C ALA A 31 -28.15 -7.54 -13.44
N ALA A 32 -26.98 -7.30 -14.03
CA ALA A 32 -25.71 -7.57 -13.37
C ALA A 32 -25.81 -6.98 -11.97
N GLY A 33 -25.82 -7.83 -10.95
CA GLY A 33 -25.86 -7.40 -9.57
C GLY A 33 -24.70 -6.44 -9.37
N THR A 34 -25.00 -5.18 -9.17
CA THR A 34 -24.04 -4.19 -8.71
C THR A 34 -23.54 -4.76 -7.39
N THR A 35 -22.32 -5.25 -7.37
CA THR A 35 -21.68 -5.69 -6.12
C THR A 35 -21.66 -4.44 -5.24
N ALA A 36 -22.55 -4.37 -4.24
CA ALA A 36 -22.60 -3.24 -3.33
C ALA A 36 -21.21 -3.10 -2.70
N GLU A 37 -20.65 -1.91 -2.78
CA GLU A 37 -19.38 -1.60 -2.13
C GLU A 37 -19.52 -1.89 -0.63
N PRO A 38 -18.60 -2.60 0.00
CA PRO A 38 -18.73 -2.97 1.41
C PRO A 38 -18.85 -1.70 2.25
N THR A 39 -19.93 -1.60 3.01
CA THR A 39 -20.20 -0.48 3.91
C THR A 39 -19.63 -0.81 5.28
N TYR A 40 -18.72 0.02 5.78
CA TYR A 40 -18.12 -0.12 7.10
C TYR A 40 -18.81 0.79 8.11
N THR A 41 -18.92 0.36 9.35
CA THR A 41 -19.44 1.16 10.45
C THR A 41 -18.43 2.26 10.85
N ALA A 42 -18.91 3.32 11.50
CA ALA A 42 -18.04 4.37 12.03
C ALA A 42 -17.00 3.82 13.00
N ALA A 43 -17.35 2.79 13.79
CA ALA A 43 -16.41 2.16 14.72
C ALA A 43 -15.30 1.38 13.99
N GLU A 44 -15.63 0.66 12.91
CA GLU A 44 -14.62 -0.05 12.11
C GLU A 44 -13.69 0.93 11.41
N THR A 45 -14.23 2.02 10.86
CA THR A 45 -13.43 3.08 10.24
C THR A 45 -12.50 3.75 11.25
N ALA A 46 -12.99 4.08 12.45
CA ALA A 46 -12.17 4.66 13.51
C ALA A 46 -11.06 3.71 13.98
N ALA A 47 -11.35 2.42 14.12
CA ALA A 47 -10.35 1.41 14.49
C ALA A 47 -9.28 1.24 13.39
N ALA A 48 -9.67 1.25 12.12
CA ALA A 48 -8.75 1.19 10.99
C ALA A 48 -7.84 2.42 10.95
N HIS A 49 -8.40 3.62 11.14
CA HIS A 49 -7.67 4.88 11.23
C HIS A 49 -6.64 4.87 12.38
N GLN A 50 -7.05 4.46 13.59
CA GLN A 50 -6.16 4.37 14.74
C GLN A 50 -4.97 3.42 14.46
N LYS A 51 -5.24 2.26 13.87
CA LYS A 51 -4.19 1.31 13.49
C LYS A 51 -3.23 1.88 12.46
N LEU A 52 -3.73 2.59 11.46
CA LEU A 52 -2.89 3.28 10.48
C LEU A 52 -2.01 4.33 11.15
N TYR A 53 -2.56 5.09 12.10
CA TYR A 53 -1.80 6.10 12.85
C TYR A 53 -0.63 5.49 13.64
N GLU A 54 -0.84 4.36 14.29
CA GLU A 54 0.22 3.65 15.02
C GLU A 54 1.35 3.19 14.08
N VAL A 55 0.98 2.63 12.92
CA VAL A 55 1.95 2.22 11.90
C VAL A 55 2.71 3.43 11.35
N TYR A 56 2.02 4.51 11.05
CA TYR A 56 2.63 5.74 10.57
C TYR A 56 3.64 6.32 11.59
N LYS A 57 3.27 6.42 12.86
CA LYS A 57 4.18 6.90 13.92
C LYS A 57 5.47 6.11 13.96
N LEU A 58 5.37 4.78 13.91
CA LEU A 58 6.53 3.91 13.94
C LEU A 58 7.41 4.11 12.69
N ALA A 59 6.81 4.11 11.51
CA ALA A 59 7.51 4.33 10.25
C ALA A 59 8.22 5.68 10.19
N ALA A 60 7.50 6.77 10.50
CA ALA A 60 8.03 8.12 10.50
C ALA A 60 9.14 8.31 11.55
N GLN A 61 9.02 7.68 12.72
CA GLN A 61 10.07 7.73 13.74
C GLN A 61 11.34 7.02 13.29
N ALA A 62 11.24 5.82 12.69
CA ALA A 62 12.37 5.08 12.15
C ALA A 62 13.09 5.88 11.06
N VAL A 63 12.34 6.40 10.08
CA VAL A 63 12.89 7.24 9.00
C VAL A 63 13.61 8.46 9.59
N ARG A 64 13.02 9.15 10.55
CA ARG A 64 13.63 10.33 11.17
C ARG A 64 14.92 10.00 11.89
N ILE A 65 14.98 8.92 12.68
CA ILE A 65 16.17 8.52 13.43
C ILE A 65 17.31 8.19 12.46
N ASP A 66 17.07 7.35 11.49
CA ASP A 66 18.10 6.83 10.61
C ASP A 66 18.56 7.87 9.59
N THR A 67 17.68 8.79 9.15
CA THR A 67 18.08 9.89 8.27
C THR A 67 18.92 10.95 8.98
N HIS A 68 18.77 11.13 10.31
CA HIS A 68 19.59 12.04 11.11
C HIS A 68 20.88 11.38 11.63
N GLY A 69 20.93 10.05 11.66
CA GLY A 69 22.09 9.29 12.15
C GLY A 69 23.34 9.35 11.28
N GLY A 70 23.25 9.90 10.07
CA GLY A 70 24.39 10.06 9.16
C GLY A 70 24.75 8.80 8.36
N ASP A 71 24.22 7.64 8.67
CA ASP A 71 24.41 6.41 7.90
C ASP A 71 23.40 6.35 6.73
N ARG A 72 23.92 6.50 5.51
CA ARG A 72 23.12 6.51 4.30
C ARG A 72 22.43 5.17 4.00
N ALA A 73 23.08 4.07 4.35
CA ALA A 73 22.51 2.74 4.11
C ALA A 73 21.33 2.48 5.05
N LEU A 74 21.48 2.81 6.34
CA LEU A 74 20.38 2.71 7.31
C LEU A 74 19.22 3.63 6.93
N ALA A 75 19.49 4.87 6.52
CA ALA A 75 18.47 5.78 6.04
C ALA A 75 17.67 5.20 4.84
N GLY A 76 18.36 4.57 3.89
CA GLY A 76 17.72 3.88 2.76
C GLY A 76 16.85 2.71 3.21
N VAL A 77 17.34 1.88 4.13
CA VAL A 77 16.57 0.76 4.70
C VAL A 77 15.32 1.28 5.44
N ALA A 78 15.46 2.31 6.27
CA ALA A 78 14.35 2.87 7.04
C ALA A 78 13.24 3.44 6.12
N THR A 79 13.62 4.15 5.06
CA THR A 79 12.63 4.68 4.10
C THR A 79 11.90 3.59 3.34
N VAL A 80 12.59 2.54 2.88
CA VAL A 80 11.94 1.39 2.22
C VAL A 80 11.02 0.65 3.17
N ASN A 81 11.47 0.36 4.39
CA ASN A 81 10.65 -0.30 5.40
C ASN A 81 9.43 0.55 5.78
N GLY A 82 9.60 1.86 5.93
CA GLY A 82 8.51 2.79 6.21
C GLY A 82 7.45 2.79 5.10
N ALA A 83 7.87 2.78 3.84
CA ALA A 83 6.97 2.66 2.70
C ALA A 83 6.17 1.35 2.74
N LEU A 84 6.84 0.22 2.90
CA LEU A 84 6.21 -1.11 2.97
C LEU A 84 5.22 -1.22 4.14
N MET A 85 5.55 -0.67 5.30
CA MET A 85 4.66 -0.66 6.46
C MET A 85 3.36 0.10 6.17
N LEU A 86 3.44 1.27 5.54
CA LEU A 86 2.26 2.06 5.16
C LEU A 86 1.42 1.35 4.10
N GLU A 87 2.02 0.81 3.05
CA GLU A 87 1.33 0.05 2.02
C GLU A 87 0.61 -1.17 2.61
N GLN A 88 1.27 -1.92 3.50
CA GLN A 88 0.67 -3.07 4.17
C GLN A 88 -0.49 -2.67 5.08
N ALA A 89 -0.36 -1.57 5.82
CA ALA A 89 -1.44 -1.05 6.66
C ALA A 89 -2.68 -0.71 5.84
N VAL A 90 -2.51 -0.07 4.68
CA VAL A 90 -3.61 0.24 3.76
C VAL A 90 -4.23 -1.02 3.18
N ASN A 91 -3.42 -1.97 2.72
CA ASN A 91 -3.90 -3.20 2.08
C ASN A 91 -4.67 -4.13 3.04
N THR A 92 -4.34 -4.07 4.33
CA THR A 92 -4.97 -4.92 5.36
C THR A 92 -6.15 -4.24 6.07
N ALA A 93 -6.42 -2.97 5.79
CA ALA A 93 -7.47 -2.19 6.43
C ALA A 93 -8.49 -1.65 5.41
N PRO A 94 -9.43 -2.50 4.94
CA PRO A 94 -10.42 -2.09 3.94
C PRO A 94 -11.38 -0.99 4.42
N ALA A 95 -11.57 -0.84 5.74
CA ALA A 95 -12.41 0.18 6.35
C ALA A 95 -11.81 1.59 6.43
N LEU A 96 -10.56 1.78 5.98
CA LEU A 96 -9.94 3.12 5.90
C LEU A 96 -10.70 4.03 4.94
N THR A 97 -10.81 5.30 5.32
CA THR A 97 -11.37 6.32 4.42
C THR A 97 -10.50 6.51 3.17
N PRO A 98 -11.07 7.02 2.07
CA PRO A 98 -10.25 7.40 0.90
C PRO A 98 -9.14 8.40 1.25
N ALA A 99 -9.39 9.34 2.17
CA ALA A 99 -8.39 10.33 2.60
C ALA A 99 -7.20 9.67 3.31
N ASP A 100 -7.49 8.74 4.25
CA ASP A 100 -6.45 7.96 4.95
C ASP A 100 -5.59 7.17 3.97
N ARG A 101 -6.24 6.49 3.01
CA ARG A 101 -5.56 5.69 1.99
C ARG A 101 -4.64 6.55 1.12
N ILE A 102 -5.16 7.66 0.61
CA ILE A 102 -4.39 8.57 -0.24
C ILE A 102 -3.19 9.11 0.53
N ALA A 103 -3.38 9.62 1.74
CA ALA A 103 -2.28 10.17 2.54
C ALA A 103 -1.19 9.12 2.83
N ALA A 104 -1.57 7.91 3.22
CA ALA A 104 -0.61 6.84 3.51
C ALA A 104 0.16 6.38 2.26
N LEU A 105 -0.54 6.19 1.13
CA LEU A 105 0.09 5.73 -0.10
C LEU A 105 0.97 6.81 -0.75
N THR A 106 0.61 8.08 -0.68
CA THR A 106 1.47 9.16 -1.21
C THR A 106 2.75 9.30 -0.38
N LEU A 107 2.67 9.18 0.95
CA LEU A 107 3.86 9.16 1.80
C LEU A 107 4.73 7.92 1.54
N ALA A 108 4.14 6.73 1.39
CA ALA A 108 4.86 5.51 1.04
C ALA A 108 5.61 5.67 -0.29
N HIS A 109 4.95 6.24 -1.29
CA HIS A 109 5.57 6.53 -2.60
C HIS A 109 6.71 7.55 -2.48
N ALA A 110 6.54 8.61 -1.67
CA ALA A 110 7.59 9.60 -1.44
C ALA A 110 8.82 8.97 -0.76
N TYR A 111 8.63 8.08 0.22
CA TYR A 111 9.72 7.33 0.85
C TYR A 111 10.45 6.42 -0.14
N SER A 112 9.73 5.65 -0.95
CA SER A 112 10.31 4.77 -1.97
C SER A 112 11.11 5.56 -3.00
N ARG A 113 10.57 6.70 -3.45
CA ARG A 113 11.25 7.62 -4.37
C ARG A 113 12.53 8.19 -3.73
N ALA A 114 12.47 8.63 -2.47
CA ALA A 114 13.63 9.17 -1.77
C ALA A 114 14.76 8.13 -1.64
N SER A 115 14.42 6.88 -1.34
CA SER A 115 15.41 5.78 -1.32
C SER A 115 16.07 5.57 -2.69
N ALA A 116 15.29 5.57 -3.76
CA ALA A 116 15.80 5.42 -5.13
C ALA A 116 16.69 6.61 -5.53
N MET A 117 16.25 7.84 -5.26
CA MET A 117 17.01 9.06 -5.58
C MET A 117 18.32 9.16 -4.79
N ALA A 118 18.33 8.71 -3.53
CA ALA A 118 19.55 8.65 -2.71
C ALA A 118 20.64 7.74 -3.30
N SER A 119 20.28 6.78 -4.14
CA SER A 119 21.24 5.90 -4.81
C SER A 119 21.93 6.56 -6.02
N VAL A 120 21.34 7.62 -6.56
CA VAL A 120 21.78 8.27 -7.80
C VAL A 120 22.37 9.66 -7.54
N PHE A 121 21.78 10.41 -6.61
CA PHE A 121 22.11 11.82 -6.36
C PHE A 121 22.88 12.02 -5.06
N HIS A 122 23.64 13.11 -4.99
CA HIS A 122 24.31 13.57 -3.79
C HIS A 122 23.44 14.58 -3.02
N ARG A 123 23.79 14.84 -1.74
CA ARG A 123 23.04 15.76 -0.87
C ARG A 123 22.91 17.17 -1.39
N ASP A 124 23.87 17.61 -2.20
CA ASP A 124 23.92 18.96 -2.74
C ASP A 124 23.15 19.12 -4.05
N ASP A 125 22.69 18.01 -4.64
CA ASP A 125 21.95 18.03 -5.90
C ASP A 125 20.54 18.62 -5.69
N PRO A 126 20.07 19.52 -6.58
CA PRO A 126 18.74 20.13 -6.49
C PRO A 126 17.62 19.06 -6.50
N GLU A 127 17.77 18.00 -7.29
CA GLU A 127 16.85 16.89 -7.42
C GLU A 127 16.70 16.13 -6.10
N TRP A 128 17.81 15.95 -5.36
CA TRP A 128 17.77 15.34 -4.03
C TRP A 128 17.01 16.24 -3.04
N ARG A 129 17.28 17.53 -3.02
CA ARG A 129 16.59 18.49 -2.13
C ARG A 129 15.09 18.52 -2.41
N SER A 130 14.70 18.60 -3.67
CA SER A 130 13.28 18.53 -4.06
C SER A 130 12.61 17.24 -3.59
N THR A 131 13.32 16.11 -3.67
CA THR A 131 12.79 14.82 -3.20
C THR A 131 12.60 14.80 -1.68
N VAL A 132 13.50 15.40 -0.91
CA VAL A 132 13.34 15.54 0.56
C VAL A 132 12.18 16.47 0.90
N ASP A 133 11.99 17.55 0.15
CA ASP A 133 10.86 18.46 0.33
C ASP A 133 9.53 17.76 0.05
N ASP A 134 9.45 16.92 -0.98
CA ASP A 134 8.27 16.09 -1.27
C ASP A 134 7.95 15.17 -0.08
N VAL A 135 8.95 14.51 0.52
CA VAL A 135 8.75 13.69 1.72
C VAL A 135 8.19 14.50 2.88
N ASN A 136 8.73 15.69 3.13
CA ASN A 136 8.27 16.56 4.20
C ASN A 136 6.82 17.03 4.00
N VAL A 137 6.43 17.32 2.76
CA VAL A 137 5.06 17.71 2.40
C VAL A 137 4.09 16.55 2.65
N GLU A 138 4.42 15.34 2.20
CA GLU A 138 3.54 14.19 2.38
C GLU A 138 3.48 13.72 3.84
N ASP A 139 4.57 13.84 4.61
CA ASP A 139 4.58 13.59 6.04
C ASP A 139 3.66 14.58 6.79
N ALA A 140 3.69 15.86 6.40
CA ALA A 140 2.81 16.87 6.96
C ALA A 140 1.33 16.59 6.65
N ARG A 141 1.01 16.14 5.44
CA ARG A 141 -0.35 15.71 5.06
C ARG A 141 -0.81 14.52 5.88
N MET A 142 0.06 13.52 6.04
CA MET A 142 -0.25 12.34 6.85
C MET A 142 -0.50 12.70 8.32
N LYS A 143 0.31 13.62 8.88
CA LYS A 143 0.09 14.18 10.22
C LYS A 143 -1.27 14.87 10.35
N ALA A 144 -1.65 15.67 9.36
CA ALA A 144 -2.93 16.39 9.39
C ALA A 144 -4.12 15.42 9.36
N VAL A 145 -4.05 14.36 8.56
CA VAL A 145 -5.08 13.32 8.50
C VAL A 145 -5.14 12.54 9.81
N CYS A 146 -4.01 12.15 10.38
CA CYS A 146 -3.96 11.37 11.62
C CYS A 146 -4.16 12.20 12.89
N GLY A 147 -3.89 13.50 12.88
CA GLY A 147 -4.00 14.38 14.05
C GLY A 147 -5.33 15.12 14.16
N GLY A 148 -6.24 14.94 13.21
CA GLY A 148 -7.54 15.61 13.14
C GLY A 148 -8.69 14.87 13.85
N GLY A 149 -8.38 13.88 14.70
CA GLY A 149 -9.35 13.12 15.50
C GLY A 149 -9.35 13.52 16.95
#